data_c4add19f66e5c8dda5f9da53cf5f7f0b
#
_entry.id   c4add19f66e5c8dda5f9da53cf5f7f0b
#
_cell.length_a   1.000
_cell.length_b   1.000
_cell.length_c   1.000
_cell.angle_alpha   90.00
_cell.angle_beta   90.00
_cell.angle_gamma   90.00
#
_symmetry.space_group_name_H-M   'P 1'
#
loop_
_entity.id
_entity.type
_entity.pdbx_description
1 polymer ?
#
loop_
_entity_poly.entity_id
_entity_poly.type
_entity_poly.pdbx_seq_one_letter_code
_entity_poly.pdbx_strand_id
1 'polypeptide(L)'
;IKALKEEGTNVSGITVWGVIEPNSWLHSQSNLGGGASGSAQCPLLFDGNYKAKPAYWAYVDATKLQPAIQKVTITEAKDGNIAGETYTIDQGAVQAEFIPVWDADGLTVQVKVKDTTVNDADAVTVYVDPKNSASDITPHKVTVARTAAAAIAGGYQATVKVSMKGLKVAQQISLDVVVNNDGETGSFNDLTG
;
A
#
# COMPACT_ATOMS: atom_id res chain seq x y z
N ILE A 1 -4.27 22.77 8.95
CA ILE A 1 -3.57 24.06 9.05
C ILE A 1 -3.76 24.85 7.76
N LYS A 2 -3.42 24.29 6.61
CA LYS A 2 -3.56 24.96 5.30
C LYS A 2 -5.00 25.45 5.11
N ALA A 3 -6.00 24.58 5.26
CA ALA A 3 -7.42 24.96 5.15
C ALA A 3 -7.80 26.09 6.12
N LEU A 4 -7.41 26.00 7.40
CA LEU A 4 -7.69 27.05 8.39
C LEU A 4 -7.07 28.40 8.01
N LYS A 5 -5.86 28.40 7.43
CA LYS A 5 -5.22 29.63 6.95
C LYS A 5 -5.92 30.20 5.72
N GLU A 6 -6.37 29.33 4.82
CA GLU A 6 -7.14 29.71 3.63
C GLU A 6 -8.50 30.31 4.00
N GLU A 7 -9.09 29.87 5.11
CA GLU A 7 -10.32 30.44 5.70
C GLU A 7 -10.08 31.73 6.51
N GLY A 8 -8.84 32.23 6.53
CA GLY A 8 -8.49 33.47 7.24
C GLY A 8 -8.29 33.30 8.74
N THR A 9 -8.23 32.09 9.25
CA THR A 9 -7.96 31.82 10.67
C THR A 9 -6.51 32.15 11.02
N ASN A 10 -6.29 32.95 12.07
CA ASN A 10 -4.96 33.27 12.55
C ASN A 10 -4.38 32.11 13.39
N VAL A 11 -3.60 31.24 12.73
CA VAL A 11 -2.87 30.15 13.38
C VAL A 11 -1.43 30.60 13.65
N SER A 12 -1.12 30.93 14.88
CA SER A 12 0.21 31.40 15.31
C SER A 12 1.21 30.27 15.60
N GLY A 13 0.74 29.06 15.87
CA GLY A 13 1.59 27.91 16.13
C GLY A 13 0.80 26.64 16.41
N ILE A 14 1.53 25.52 16.42
CA ILE A 14 1.00 24.23 16.81
C ILE A 14 1.97 23.59 17.79
N THR A 15 1.45 23.11 18.91
CA THR A 15 2.22 22.41 19.92
C THR A 15 1.85 20.94 19.88
N VAL A 16 2.86 20.07 19.71
CA VAL A 16 2.71 18.62 19.79
C VAL A 16 3.18 18.17 21.16
N TRP A 17 2.34 17.42 21.88
CA TRP A 17 2.64 16.98 23.23
C TRP A 17 3.32 15.62 23.24
N GLY A 18 4.63 15.62 23.06
CA GLY A 18 5.49 14.45 23.02
C GLY A 18 6.30 14.36 21.72
N VAL A 19 7.24 13.42 21.67
CA VAL A 19 8.14 13.21 20.52
C VAL A 19 7.80 11.92 19.79
N ILE A 20 7.81 10.78 20.48
CA ILE A 20 7.62 9.44 19.94
C ILE A 20 6.38 8.77 20.53
N GLU A 21 5.74 7.90 19.71
CA GLU A 21 4.47 7.24 20.05
C GLU A 21 4.44 6.56 21.42
N PRO A 22 5.42 5.75 21.85
CA PRO A 22 5.38 5.07 23.14
C PRO A 22 5.34 6.01 24.34
N ASN A 23 5.75 7.27 24.18
CA ASN A 23 5.78 8.27 25.26
C ASN A 23 4.45 9.03 25.37
N SER A 24 3.51 8.81 24.46
CA SER A 24 2.18 9.40 24.54
C SER A 24 1.28 8.56 25.45
N TRP A 25 0.61 9.22 26.40
CA TRP A 25 -0.41 8.55 27.20
C TRP A 25 -1.58 8.02 26.35
N LEU A 26 -1.85 8.65 25.19
CA LEU A 26 -2.87 8.21 24.26
C LEU A 26 -2.50 6.89 23.55
N HIS A 27 -1.21 6.56 23.44
CA HIS A 27 -0.76 5.32 22.81
C HIS A 27 -1.28 4.08 23.54
N SER A 28 -1.39 4.15 24.86
CA SER A 28 -1.94 3.06 25.70
C SER A 28 -3.45 3.12 25.90
N GLN A 29 -4.12 4.18 25.42
CA GLN A 29 -5.55 4.44 25.63
C GLN A 29 -6.36 4.18 24.35
N SER A 30 -6.46 2.91 23.97
CA SER A 30 -7.16 2.50 22.74
C SER A 30 -8.65 2.88 22.66
N ASN A 31 -9.24 3.31 23.78
CA ASN A 31 -10.69 3.65 23.84
C ASN A 31 -10.97 5.14 23.72
N LEU A 32 -9.96 6.00 23.63
CA LEU A 32 -10.12 7.43 23.51
C LEU A 32 -9.92 7.86 22.05
N GLY A 33 -10.84 8.65 21.55
CA GLY A 33 -10.70 9.30 20.24
C GLY A 33 -11.34 8.57 19.05
N GLY A 34 -12.21 7.59 19.27
CA GLY A 34 -13.00 6.97 18.20
C GLY A 34 -12.26 5.94 17.35
N GLY A 35 -11.07 5.52 17.76
CA GLY A 35 -10.38 4.37 17.15
C GLY A 35 -11.12 3.05 17.43
N ALA A 36 -10.94 2.05 16.56
CA ALA A 36 -11.44 0.72 16.82
C ALA A 36 -10.89 0.17 18.14
N SER A 37 -11.73 -0.47 18.94
CA SER A 37 -11.33 -1.07 20.21
C SER A 37 -10.13 -2.00 20.01
N GLY A 38 -9.03 -1.77 20.75
CA GLY A 38 -7.81 -2.56 20.66
C GLY A 38 -6.74 -1.98 19.73
N SER A 39 -7.03 -0.92 18.96
CA SER A 39 -6.03 -0.26 18.12
C SER A 39 -5.23 0.77 18.92
N ALA A 40 -3.90 0.76 18.78
CA ALA A 40 -3.04 1.78 19.34
C ALA A 40 -3.33 3.14 18.73
N GLN A 41 -3.48 4.17 19.55
CA GLN A 41 -3.54 5.54 19.05
C GLN A 41 -2.13 5.99 18.65
N CYS A 42 -2.00 6.60 17.50
CA CYS A 42 -0.72 7.07 16.97
C CYS A 42 -0.69 8.61 16.84
N PRO A 43 -0.73 9.36 17.95
CA PRO A 43 -0.99 10.81 17.94
C PRO A 43 0.23 11.66 17.63
N LEU A 44 1.46 11.10 17.65
CA LEU A 44 2.69 11.87 17.57
C LEU A 44 3.33 11.84 16.17
N LEU A 45 4.37 12.66 15.99
CA LEU A 45 5.01 12.86 14.70
C LEU A 45 6.06 11.81 14.34
N PHE A 46 6.57 11.09 15.34
CA PHE A 46 7.56 10.03 15.19
C PHE A 46 7.06 8.72 15.76
N ASP A 47 7.43 7.61 15.13
CA ASP A 47 7.17 6.28 15.66
C ASP A 47 8.11 5.92 16.84
N GLY A 48 8.00 4.69 17.36
CA GLY A 48 8.81 4.21 18.47
C GLY A 48 10.31 4.08 18.16
N ASN A 49 10.69 4.11 16.90
CA ASN A 49 12.07 4.03 16.40
C ASN A 49 12.62 5.40 15.96
N TYR A 50 11.96 6.49 16.35
CA TYR A 50 12.29 7.86 15.92
C TYR A 50 12.17 8.13 14.44
N LYS A 51 11.49 7.27 13.67
CA LYS A 51 11.22 7.49 12.25
C LYS A 51 10.09 8.51 12.09
N ALA A 52 10.30 9.49 11.21
CA ALA A 52 9.30 10.50 10.92
C ALA A 52 8.09 9.88 10.19
N LYS A 53 6.91 10.13 10.73
CA LYS A 53 5.62 9.70 10.17
C LYS A 53 5.13 10.68 9.10
N PRO A 54 4.14 10.30 8.28
CA PRO A 54 3.52 11.21 7.32
C PRO A 54 3.05 12.53 7.96
N ALA A 55 2.54 12.48 9.20
CA ALA A 55 2.13 13.67 9.94
C ALA A 55 3.27 14.68 10.17
N TYR A 56 4.51 14.21 10.38
CA TYR A 56 5.68 15.07 10.47
C TYR A 56 5.95 15.78 9.14
N TRP A 57 5.93 15.05 8.05
CA TRP A 57 6.18 15.61 6.73
C TRP A 57 5.07 16.57 6.29
N ALA A 58 3.80 16.27 6.63
CA ALA A 58 2.69 17.21 6.40
C ALA A 58 2.93 18.57 7.07
N TYR A 59 3.66 18.57 8.18
CA TYR A 59 3.93 19.76 8.97
C TYR A 59 5.17 20.52 8.51
N VAL A 60 6.25 19.79 8.21
CA VAL A 60 7.58 20.37 7.93
C VAL A 60 7.78 20.59 6.43
N ASP A 61 7.41 19.62 5.62
CA ASP A 61 7.60 19.66 4.16
C ASP A 61 6.59 18.75 3.46
N ALA A 62 5.45 19.31 3.10
CA ALA A 62 4.37 18.56 2.47
C ALA A 62 4.74 17.96 1.10
N THR A 63 5.84 18.39 0.48
CA THR A 63 6.33 17.80 -0.78
C THR A 63 6.89 16.40 -0.59
N LYS A 64 7.24 16.03 0.63
CA LYS A 64 7.72 14.69 1.01
C LYS A 64 6.60 13.73 1.42
N LEU A 65 5.36 14.19 1.43
CA LEU A 65 4.23 13.30 1.65
C LEU A 65 4.07 12.38 0.44
N GLN A 66 4.07 11.09 0.70
CA GLN A 66 3.56 10.15 -0.30
C GLN A 66 2.05 10.36 -0.43
N PRO A 67 1.48 10.27 -1.62
CA PRO A 67 0.03 10.24 -1.79
C PRO A 67 -0.58 9.17 -0.88
N ALA A 68 -1.67 9.49 -0.21
CA ALA A 68 -2.39 8.51 0.62
C ALA A 68 -2.83 7.29 -0.22
N ILE A 69 -3.07 7.52 -1.52
CA ILE A 69 -3.35 6.47 -2.50
C ILE A 69 -2.46 6.73 -3.72
N GLN A 70 -1.63 5.77 -4.05
CA GLN A 70 -0.82 5.81 -5.26
C GLN A 70 -1.66 5.38 -6.45
N LYS A 71 -1.55 6.12 -7.55
CA LYS A 71 -2.26 5.81 -8.80
C LYS A 71 -1.36 5.06 -9.76
N VAL A 72 -1.91 4.07 -10.43
CA VAL A 72 -1.24 3.32 -11.49
C VAL A 72 -2.01 3.44 -12.79
N THR A 73 -1.30 3.41 -13.91
CA THR A 73 -1.88 3.22 -15.24
C THR A 73 -1.81 1.74 -15.59
N ILE A 74 -2.96 1.13 -15.87
CA ILE A 74 -3.04 -0.29 -16.23
C ILE A 74 -3.19 -0.38 -17.75
N THR A 75 -2.17 -0.91 -18.41
CA THR A 75 -2.11 -1.02 -19.86
C THR A 75 -2.93 -2.22 -20.35
N GLU A 76 -3.61 -2.09 -21.49
CA GLU A 76 -4.25 -3.23 -22.15
C GLU A 76 -3.18 -4.17 -22.71
N ALA A 77 -3.25 -5.44 -22.32
CA ALA A 77 -2.34 -6.46 -22.81
C ALA A 77 -2.69 -6.79 -24.27
N LYS A 78 -1.70 -6.78 -25.14
CA LYS A 78 -1.84 -7.22 -26.54
C LYS A 78 -1.16 -8.58 -26.68
N ASP A 79 -1.90 -9.53 -27.24
CA ASP A 79 -1.39 -10.88 -27.54
C ASP A 79 -0.81 -11.60 -26.31
N GLY A 80 -1.37 -11.34 -25.13
CA GLY A 80 -0.90 -11.92 -23.86
C GLY A 80 0.43 -11.37 -23.35
N ASN A 81 0.95 -10.30 -23.95
CA ASN A 81 2.20 -9.68 -23.53
C ASN A 81 1.98 -8.80 -22.28
N ILE A 82 2.81 -9.00 -21.24
CA ILE A 82 2.80 -8.19 -20.03
C ILE A 82 3.83 -7.07 -20.22
N ALA A 83 3.36 -5.95 -20.77
CA ALA A 83 4.15 -4.76 -21.00
C ALA A 83 3.40 -3.51 -20.54
N GLY A 84 4.00 -2.72 -19.67
CA GLY A 84 3.38 -1.52 -19.09
C GLY A 84 4.35 -0.76 -18.21
N GLU A 85 3.85 0.21 -17.50
CA GLU A 85 4.63 0.93 -16.48
C GLU A 85 4.97 0.00 -15.32
N THR A 86 6.18 0.17 -14.79
CA THR A 86 6.66 -0.56 -13.62
C THR A 86 6.50 0.30 -12.39
N TYR A 87 5.90 -0.27 -11.36
CA TYR A 87 5.70 0.34 -10.05
C TYR A 87 6.50 -0.41 -9.00
N THR A 88 6.85 0.27 -7.90
CA THR A 88 7.71 -0.30 -6.86
C THR A 88 7.03 -0.32 -5.51
N ILE A 89 7.32 -1.36 -4.74
CA ILE A 89 7.09 -1.45 -3.31
C ILE A 89 8.47 -1.45 -2.66
N ASP A 90 8.75 -0.45 -1.82
CA ASP A 90 10.01 -0.33 -1.07
C ASP A 90 9.67 0.03 0.38
N GLN A 91 9.48 -1.00 1.18
CA GLN A 91 9.12 -0.90 2.59
C GLN A 91 10.11 -1.70 3.46
N GLY A 92 11.33 -1.19 3.50
CA GLY A 92 12.40 -1.78 4.31
C GLY A 92 12.84 -3.16 3.81
N ALA A 93 12.45 -4.22 4.50
CA ALA A 93 12.81 -5.59 4.14
C ALA A 93 12.06 -6.10 2.90
N VAL A 94 10.91 -5.49 2.59
CA VAL A 94 10.11 -5.89 1.41
C VAL A 94 10.40 -4.97 0.25
N GLN A 95 11.01 -5.52 -0.80
CA GLN A 95 11.30 -4.81 -2.05
C GLN A 95 10.73 -5.59 -3.23
N ALA A 96 9.87 -4.96 -4.00
CA ALA A 96 9.27 -5.57 -5.18
C ALA A 96 9.00 -4.54 -6.28
N GLU A 97 8.93 -5.05 -7.52
CA GLU A 97 8.49 -4.30 -8.70
C GLU A 97 7.30 -5.01 -9.30
N PHE A 98 6.31 -4.27 -9.81
CA PHE A 98 5.18 -4.90 -10.47
C PHE A 98 4.71 -4.14 -11.71
N ILE A 99 4.13 -4.90 -12.64
CA ILE A 99 3.53 -4.40 -13.89
C ILE A 99 2.09 -4.90 -13.95
N PRO A 100 1.08 -4.03 -13.84
CA PRO A 100 -0.31 -4.39 -14.04
C PRO A 100 -0.72 -4.24 -15.51
N VAL A 101 -1.39 -5.25 -16.06
CA VAL A 101 -2.02 -5.20 -17.38
C VAL A 101 -3.41 -5.80 -17.32
N TRP A 102 -4.30 -5.43 -18.24
CA TRP A 102 -5.65 -5.98 -18.32
C TRP A 102 -5.97 -6.48 -19.73
N ASP A 103 -6.89 -7.42 -19.83
CA ASP A 103 -7.46 -7.93 -21.08
C ASP A 103 -8.95 -8.27 -20.90
N ALA A 104 -9.53 -8.97 -21.85
CA ALA A 104 -10.95 -9.37 -21.83
C ALA A 104 -11.29 -10.32 -20.66
N ASP A 105 -10.31 -11.05 -20.12
CA ASP A 105 -10.48 -12.03 -19.05
C ASP A 105 -10.24 -11.43 -17.65
N GLY A 106 -9.59 -10.25 -17.58
CA GLY A 106 -9.39 -9.56 -16.31
C GLY A 106 -8.06 -8.83 -16.17
N LEU A 107 -7.57 -8.79 -14.94
CA LEU A 107 -6.32 -8.15 -14.57
C LEU A 107 -5.21 -9.18 -14.38
N THR A 108 -4.05 -8.92 -14.95
CA THR A 108 -2.83 -9.68 -14.69
C THR A 108 -1.78 -8.75 -14.09
N VAL A 109 -1.24 -9.12 -12.93
CA VAL A 109 -0.16 -8.37 -12.27
C VAL A 109 1.06 -9.27 -12.20
N GLN A 110 2.14 -8.90 -12.88
CA GLN A 110 3.43 -9.54 -12.75
C GLN A 110 4.23 -8.84 -11.67
N VAL A 111 4.68 -9.57 -10.67
CA VAL A 111 5.41 -9.04 -9.51
C VAL A 111 6.75 -9.73 -9.40
N LYS A 112 7.83 -8.95 -9.37
CA LYS A 112 9.18 -9.41 -9.07
C LYS A 112 9.53 -9.02 -7.66
N VAL A 113 9.81 -9.99 -6.82
CA VAL A 113 10.18 -9.77 -5.42
C VAL A 113 11.68 -10.03 -5.26
N LYS A 114 12.39 -9.09 -4.64
CA LYS A 114 13.78 -9.31 -4.21
C LYS A 114 13.77 -10.11 -2.93
N ASP A 115 14.26 -11.32 -3.00
CA ASP A 115 14.27 -12.24 -1.89
C ASP A 115 15.25 -13.39 -2.17
N THR A 116 16.27 -13.50 -1.33
CA THR A 116 17.32 -14.53 -1.44
C THR A 116 17.07 -15.72 -0.54
N THR A 117 16.08 -15.65 0.35
CA THR A 117 15.67 -16.72 1.25
C THR A 117 14.44 -17.43 0.68
N VAL A 118 14.14 -18.63 1.15
CA VAL A 118 12.94 -19.37 0.75
C VAL A 118 12.13 -19.67 1.99
N ASN A 119 10.95 -19.05 2.09
CA ASN A 119 10.03 -19.29 3.17
C ASN A 119 8.66 -19.69 2.59
N ASP A 120 8.03 -20.72 3.15
CA ASP A 120 6.73 -21.22 2.68
C ASP A 120 5.59 -20.20 2.88
N ALA A 121 5.78 -19.21 3.76
CA ALA A 121 4.83 -18.13 4.00
C ALA A 121 4.97 -16.98 2.99
N ASP A 122 6.02 -16.95 2.17
CA ASP A 122 6.23 -15.91 1.17
C ASP A 122 5.16 -15.98 0.08
N ALA A 123 4.57 -14.86 -0.20
CA ALA A 123 3.46 -14.78 -1.16
C ALA A 123 3.25 -13.36 -1.69
N VAL A 124 2.64 -13.29 -2.86
CA VAL A 124 2.09 -12.07 -3.44
C VAL A 124 0.58 -12.15 -3.45
N THR A 125 -0.08 -11.13 -2.92
CA THR A 125 -1.54 -11.01 -2.95
C THR A 125 -1.93 -9.75 -3.71
N VAL A 126 -2.86 -9.87 -4.64
CA VAL A 126 -3.46 -8.75 -5.36
C VAL A 126 -4.91 -8.61 -4.91
N TYR A 127 -5.27 -7.39 -4.51
CA TYR A 127 -6.63 -6.99 -4.16
C TYR A 127 -7.15 -6.03 -5.21
N VAL A 128 -8.39 -6.21 -5.64
CA VAL A 128 -9.03 -5.34 -6.63
C VAL A 128 -10.47 -5.03 -6.23
N ASP A 129 -10.83 -3.74 -6.27
CA ASP A 129 -12.22 -3.31 -6.27
C ASP A 129 -12.58 -2.73 -7.66
N PRO A 130 -13.31 -3.47 -8.48
CA PRO A 130 -13.64 -3.05 -9.85
C PRO A 130 -14.61 -1.86 -9.89
N LYS A 131 -15.25 -1.54 -8.78
CA LYS A 131 -16.19 -0.40 -8.66
C LYS A 131 -15.55 0.85 -8.08
N ASN A 132 -14.31 0.75 -7.60
CA ASN A 132 -13.63 1.83 -6.86
C ASN A 132 -14.50 2.40 -5.73
N SER A 133 -15.18 1.53 -5.01
CA SER A 133 -16.20 1.88 -4.01
C SER A 133 -15.65 1.94 -2.58
N ALA A 134 -14.37 1.58 -2.39
CA ALA A 134 -13.75 1.40 -1.08
C ALA A 134 -14.55 0.44 -0.15
N SER A 135 -15.27 -0.50 -0.74
CA SER A 135 -16.07 -1.50 -0.05
C SER A 135 -15.38 -2.88 -0.11
N ASP A 136 -16.11 -3.96 0.13
CA ASP A 136 -15.57 -5.31 0.15
C ASP A 136 -14.79 -5.68 -1.12
N ILE A 137 -13.49 -5.90 -1.00
CA ILE A 137 -12.56 -6.32 -2.06
C ILE A 137 -12.28 -7.83 -2.04
N THR A 138 -12.84 -8.56 -1.07
CA THR A 138 -12.60 -10.00 -0.88
C THR A 138 -12.89 -10.85 -2.12
N PRO A 139 -13.95 -10.60 -2.91
CA PRO A 139 -14.24 -11.41 -4.11
C PRO A 139 -13.15 -11.35 -5.19
N HIS A 140 -12.33 -10.31 -5.16
CA HIS A 140 -11.25 -10.10 -6.14
C HIS A 140 -9.87 -10.09 -5.49
N LYS A 141 -9.70 -10.94 -4.48
CA LYS A 141 -8.42 -11.23 -3.84
C LYS A 141 -7.83 -12.50 -4.43
N VAL A 142 -6.61 -12.43 -4.95
CA VAL A 142 -5.86 -13.60 -5.43
C VAL A 142 -4.48 -13.60 -4.82
N THR A 143 -4.08 -14.73 -4.25
CA THR A 143 -2.75 -14.95 -3.67
C THR A 143 -1.99 -16.00 -4.48
N VAL A 144 -0.74 -15.71 -4.77
CA VAL A 144 0.23 -16.64 -5.37
C VAL A 144 1.36 -16.85 -4.37
N ALA A 145 1.48 -18.07 -3.85
CA ALA A 145 2.58 -18.45 -2.99
C ALA A 145 3.90 -18.46 -3.77
N ARG A 146 5.02 -18.20 -3.12
CA ARG A 146 6.37 -18.29 -3.71
C ARG A 146 6.63 -19.64 -4.36
N THR A 147 6.16 -20.73 -3.75
CA THR A 147 6.31 -22.09 -4.30
C THR A 147 5.64 -22.30 -5.66
N ALA A 148 4.64 -21.46 -6.00
CA ALA A 148 3.96 -21.45 -7.29
C ALA A 148 4.51 -20.37 -8.25
N ALA A 149 5.48 -19.57 -7.82
CA ALA A 149 6.10 -18.51 -8.60
C ALA A 149 7.37 -19.01 -9.32
N ALA A 150 7.81 -18.31 -10.35
CA ALA A 150 9.05 -18.60 -11.04
C ALA A 150 10.26 -18.07 -10.27
N ALA A 151 11.27 -18.89 -10.05
CA ALA A 151 12.54 -18.44 -9.50
C ALA A 151 13.28 -17.55 -10.52
N ILE A 152 13.82 -16.43 -10.06
CA ILE A 152 14.65 -15.51 -10.83
C ILE A 152 15.95 -15.18 -10.07
N ALA A 153 16.90 -14.56 -10.74
CA ALA A 153 18.13 -14.11 -10.08
C ALA A 153 17.79 -13.09 -8.98
N GLY A 154 18.15 -13.41 -7.74
CA GLY A 154 17.94 -12.55 -6.57
C GLY A 154 16.52 -12.53 -6.03
N GLY A 155 15.65 -13.48 -6.42
CA GLY A 155 14.31 -13.55 -5.89
C GLY A 155 13.36 -14.45 -6.66
N TYR A 156 12.10 -14.00 -6.77
CA TYR A 156 11.07 -14.73 -7.51
C TYR A 156 10.13 -13.79 -8.27
N GLN A 157 9.46 -14.35 -9.27
CA GLN A 157 8.45 -13.65 -10.06
C GLN A 157 7.11 -14.37 -9.96
N ALA A 158 6.13 -13.71 -9.37
CA ALA A 158 4.75 -14.16 -9.35
C ALA A 158 3.95 -13.52 -10.49
N THR A 159 3.06 -14.30 -11.10
CA THR A 159 2.06 -13.78 -12.05
C THR A 159 0.68 -14.02 -11.46
N VAL A 160 0.04 -12.96 -11.00
CA VAL A 160 -1.25 -13.00 -10.34
C VAL A 160 -2.33 -12.63 -11.34
N LYS A 161 -3.28 -13.53 -11.58
CA LYS A 161 -4.42 -13.30 -12.49
C LYS A 161 -5.69 -13.16 -11.67
N VAL A 162 -6.33 -12.00 -11.78
CA VAL A 162 -7.63 -11.71 -11.16
C VAL A 162 -8.69 -11.72 -12.23
N SER A 163 -9.52 -12.76 -12.25
CA SER A 163 -10.58 -12.90 -13.26
C SER A 163 -11.66 -11.84 -13.05
N MET A 164 -11.84 -10.98 -14.02
CA MET A 164 -12.84 -9.92 -14.02
C MET A 164 -13.28 -9.66 -15.47
N LYS A 165 -14.56 -9.84 -15.74
CA LYS A 165 -15.11 -9.57 -17.08
C LYS A 165 -15.65 -8.14 -17.16
N GLY A 166 -15.53 -7.55 -18.33
CA GLY A 166 -16.17 -6.27 -18.64
C GLY A 166 -15.38 -5.04 -18.23
N LEU A 167 -14.07 -5.17 -18.00
CA LEU A 167 -13.17 -4.03 -17.88
C LEU A 167 -13.21 -3.18 -19.15
N LYS A 168 -13.09 -1.88 -19.00
CA LYS A 168 -13.16 -0.91 -20.11
C LYS A 168 -12.00 0.07 -20.03
N VAL A 169 -11.62 0.58 -21.19
CA VAL A 169 -10.68 1.71 -21.28
C VAL A 169 -11.18 2.88 -20.44
N ALA A 170 -10.27 3.53 -19.72
CA ALA A 170 -10.52 4.63 -18.80
C ALA A 170 -11.42 4.30 -17.58
N GLN A 171 -11.69 3.01 -17.33
CA GLN A 171 -12.33 2.61 -16.09
C GLN A 171 -11.37 2.81 -14.91
N GLN A 172 -11.87 3.38 -13.81
CA GLN A 172 -11.12 3.44 -12.55
C GLN A 172 -11.48 2.24 -11.69
N ILE A 173 -10.47 1.58 -11.17
CA ILE A 173 -10.56 0.47 -10.21
C ILE A 173 -9.63 0.76 -9.04
N SER A 174 -9.90 0.21 -7.86
CA SER A 174 -8.91 0.18 -6.79
C SER A 174 -8.03 -1.06 -6.93
N LEU A 175 -6.74 -0.88 -6.74
CA LEU A 175 -5.74 -1.94 -6.79
C LEU A 175 -4.77 -1.80 -5.61
N ASP A 176 -4.52 -2.90 -4.93
CA ASP A 176 -3.37 -3.04 -4.06
C ASP A 176 -2.60 -4.32 -4.34
N VAL A 177 -1.28 -4.23 -4.20
CA VAL A 177 -0.35 -5.36 -4.32
C VAL A 177 0.36 -5.49 -3.00
N VAL A 178 0.17 -6.63 -2.35
CA VAL A 178 0.76 -6.94 -1.05
C VAL A 178 1.76 -8.07 -1.20
N VAL A 179 2.94 -7.90 -0.65
CA VAL A 179 4.02 -8.88 -0.63
C VAL A 179 4.30 -9.28 0.81
N ASN A 180 4.22 -10.58 1.09
CA ASN A 180 4.75 -11.21 2.29
C ASN A 180 6.13 -11.77 1.99
N ASN A 181 7.14 -11.37 2.74
CA ASN A 181 8.52 -11.80 2.58
C ASN A 181 9.16 -12.00 3.95
N ASP A 182 9.56 -13.23 4.30
CA ASP A 182 10.18 -13.59 5.58
C ASP A 182 9.43 -13.10 6.82
N GLY A 183 8.08 -13.07 6.77
CA GLY A 183 7.24 -12.61 7.86
C GLY A 183 7.01 -11.10 7.92
N GLU A 184 7.66 -10.34 7.05
CA GLU A 184 7.40 -8.91 6.87
C GLU A 184 6.39 -8.70 5.74
N THR A 185 5.57 -7.67 5.86
CA THR A 185 4.55 -7.35 4.85
C THR A 185 4.81 -5.96 4.29
N GLY A 186 4.80 -5.86 2.97
CA GLY A 186 4.82 -4.59 2.25
C GLY A 186 3.64 -4.48 1.30
N SER A 187 3.07 -3.31 1.14
CA SER A 187 1.97 -3.07 0.22
C SER A 187 2.19 -1.81 -0.61
N PHE A 188 1.57 -1.76 -1.79
CA PHE A 188 1.64 -0.58 -2.64
C PHE A 188 0.77 0.56 -2.12
N ASN A 189 -0.43 0.25 -1.64
CA ASN A 189 -1.39 1.25 -1.18
C ASN A 189 -1.79 1.12 0.29
N ASP A 190 -1.25 0.18 1.05
CA ASP A 190 -1.57 -0.03 2.47
C ASP A 190 -3.07 0.14 2.78
N LEU A 191 -3.88 -0.70 2.15
CA LEU A 191 -5.34 -0.72 2.36
C LEU A 191 -5.74 -1.48 3.63
N THR A 192 -4.77 -1.87 4.45
CA THR A 192 -4.97 -2.63 5.69
C THR A 192 -5.02 -1.72 6.93
N GLY A 193 -5.16 -0.39 6.72
CA GLY A 193 -5.30 0.61 7.79
C GLY A 193 -6.55 0.47 8.63
#